data_8657348f009e2da44d77b3161c99ae11
#
_entry.id   8657348f009e2da44d77b3161c99ae11
#
_cell.length_a   1.000
_cell.length_b   1.000
_cell.length_c   1.000
_cell.angle_alpha   90.00
_cell.angle_beta   90.00
_cell.angle_gamma   90.00
#
_symmetry.space_group_name_H-M   'P 1'
#
loop_
_entity.id
_entity.type
_entity.pdbx_description
1 polymer ?
#
loop_
_entity_poly.entity_id
_entity_poly.type
_entity_poly.pdbx_seq_one_letter_code
_entity_poly.pdbx_strand_id
1 'polypeptide(L)'
;AVFNQTIGSWDTSKVTDMYDMFYGAAAFNQPIGSWDTSEVTNMGQMFKNAAAFYQDISGWSNASLTTSNDMFTGATAWLDRVKRRDESGNLGGPTSAWVHKPCLADERVQAGWCVPCGQDHLNAAGDDPAAGIDTECNKTSCCQAKMIRFGFIPKRE
;
A
#
# COMPACT_ATOMS: atom_id res chain seq x y z
N ALA A 1 8.33 -9.59 15.83
CA ALA A 1 8.52 -10.91 15.17
C ALA A 1 8.92 -10.70 13.71
N VAL A 2 9.72 -11.62 13.15
CA VAL A 2 10.22 -11.57 11.75
C VAL A 2 9.36 -12.50 10.87
N PHE A 3 8.03 -12.53 11.11
CA PHE A 3 7.14 -13.34 10.28
C PHE A 3 6.91 -12.66 8.93
N ASN A 4 7.25 -13.35 7.84
CA ASN A 4 7.00 -12.92 6.46
C ASN A 4 6.92 -14.13 5.50
N GLN A 5 6.09 -15.13 5.85
CA GLN A 5 5.91 -16.33 5.04
C GLN A 5 4.75 -16.18 4.05
N THR A 6 4.87 -16.84 2.89
CA THR A 6 3.82 -16.87 1.87
C THR A 6 2.60 -17.64 2.37
N ILE A 7 1.49 -16.96 2.49
CA ILE A 7 0.23 -17.49 3.03
C ILE A 7 -0.99 -17.13 2.15
N GLY A 8 -0.75 -16.55 0.98
CA GLY A 8 -1.83 -16.09 0.09
C GLY A 8 -2.74 -17.21 -0.43
N SER A 9 -2.29 -18.48 -0.38
CA SER A 9 -3.07 -19.64 -0.79
C SER A 9 -3.92 -20.25 0.34
N TRP A 10 -3.93 -19.65 1.52
CA TRP A 10 -4.79 -20.16 2.60
C TRP A 10 -6.27 -20.00 2.25
N ASP A 11 -7.06 -21.03 2.57
CA ASP A 11 -8.52 -20.95 2.50
C ASP A 11 -9.03 -20.20 3.74
N THR A 12 -9.51 -18.98 3.53
CA THR A 12 -10.03 -18.11 4.58
C THR A 12 -11.55 -17.99 4.55
N SER A 13 -12.22 -18.75 3.66
CA SER A 13 -13.67 -18.63 3.40
C SER A 13 -14.56 -18.89 4.62
N LYS A 14 -14.04 -19.54 5.68
CA LYS A 14 -14.75 -19.81 6.94
C LYS A 14 -14.20 -19.05 8.14
N VAL A 15 -13.27 -18.12 7.90
CA VAL A 15 -12.69 -17.31 8.98
C VAL A 15 -13.64 -16.18 9.35
N THR A 16 -13.99 -16.10 10.62
CA THR A 16 -14.91 -15.07 11.15
C THR A 16 -14.20 -14.02 11.99
N ASP A 17 -12.99 -14.30 12.49
CA ASP A 17 -12.21 -13.40 13.33
C ASP A 17 -10.74 -13.38 12.90
N MET A 18 -10.24 -12.17 12.59
CA MET A 18 -8.83 -11.89 12.24
C MET A 18 -8.20 -10.87 13.20
N TYR A 19 -8.75 -10.77 14.44
CA TYR A 19 -8.22 -9.86 15.45
C TYR A 19 -6.75 -10.17 15.74
N ASP A 20 -5.90 -9.15 15.77
CA ASP A 20 -4.45 -9.26 16.07
C ASP A 20 -3.64 -10.21 15.15
N MET A 21 -4.19 -10.70 14.03
CA MET A 21 -3.56 -11.78 13.23
C MET A 21 -2.12 -11.46 12.81
N PHE A 22 -1.81 -10.21 12.47
CA PHE A 22 -0.46 -9.73 12.13
C PHE A 22 0.04 -8.66 13.09
N TYR A 23 -0.48 -8.62 14.30
CA TYR A 23 -0.05 -7.66 15.31
C TYR A 23 1.47 -7.77 15.56
N GLY A 24 2.19 -6.67 15.37
CA GLY A 24 3.65 -6.62 15.57
C GLY A 24 4.47 -7.44 14.57
N ALA A 25 3.87 -7.95 13.50
CA ALA A 25 4.58 -8.64 12.43
C ALA A 25 5.31 -7.62 11.53
N ALA A 26 6.33 -6.96 12.07
CA ALA A 26 6.98 -5.80 11.48
C ALA A 26 7.55 -6.02 10.06
N ALA A 27 7.90 -7.26 9.70
CA ALA A 27 8.42 -7.61 8.38
C ALA A 27 7.36 -8.18 7.42
N PHE A 28 6.12 -8.38 7.89
CA PHE A 28 5.10 -9.02 7.06
C PHE A 28 4.67 -8.12 5.90
N ASN A 29 4.82 -8.63 4.67
CA ASN A 29 4.38 -7.95 3.45
C ASN A 29 4.10 -8.96 2.32
N GLN A 30 3.39 -10.05 2.63
CA GLN A 30 3.04 -11.06 1.62
C GLN A 30 1.67 -10.77 0.99
N PRO A 31 1.47 -11.14 -0.29
CA PRO A 31 0.21 -10.93 -0.98
C PRO A 31 -0.89 -11.78 -0.33
N ILE A 32 -1.93 -11.10 0.15
CA ILE A 32 -3.11 -11.68 0.81
C ILE A 32 -4.42 -11.12 0.24
N GLY A 33 -4.36 -10.37 -0.86
CA GLY A 33 -5.54 -9.76 -1.48
C GLY A 33 -6.57 -10.75 -2.02
N SER A 34 -6.16 -12.00 -2.27
CA SER A 34 -7.04 -13.09 -2.73
C SER A 34 -7.84 -13.76 -1.60
N TRP A 35 -7.62 -13.39 -0.34
CA TRP A 35 -8.35 -13.98 0.77
C TRP A 35 -9.85 -13.64 0.70
N ASP A 36 -10.68 -14.64 0.93
CA ASP A 36 -12.10 -14.43 1.14
C ASP A 36 -12.34 -13.93 2.57
N THR A 37 -12.85 -12.72 2.68
CA THR A 37 -13.16 -12.08 3.96
C THR A 37 -14.67 -11.85 4.16
N SER A 38 -15.50 -12.52 3.36
CA SER A 38 -16.95 -12.31 3.37
C SER A 38 -17.62 -12.64 4.71
N GLU A 39 -17.08 -13.61 5.45
CA GLU A 39 -17.58 -14.02 6.76
C GLU A 39 -16.87 -13.33 7.94
N VAL A 40 -15.83 -12.51 7.68
CA VAL A 40 -15.04 -11.88 8.75
C VAL A 40 -15.83 -10.75 9.41
N THR A 41 -16.02 -10.88 10.71
CA THR A 41 -16.72 -9.88 11.53
C THR A 41 -15.78 -8.95 12.29
N ASN A 42 -14.54 -9.38 12.54
CA ASN A 42 -13.58 -8.63 13.35
C ASN A 42 -12.19 -8.64 12.71
N MET A 43 -11.67 -7.44 12.41
CA MET A 43 -10.31 -7.18 11.94
C MET A 43 -9.58 -6.16 12.84
N GLY A 44 -10.02 -6.02 14.11
CA GLY A 44 -9.40 -5.09 15.06
C GLY A 44 -7.91 -5.38 15.20
N GLN A 45 -7.08 -4.34 15.16
CA GLN A 45 -5.64 -4.40 15.33
C GLN A 45 -4.88 -5.34 14.37
N MET A 46 -5.53 -5.87 13.33
CA MET A 46 -4.98 -6.93 12.46
C MET A 46 -3.57 -6.62 11.94
N PHE A 47 -3.28 -5.40 11.53
CA PHE A 47 -1.95 -4.96 11.05
C PHE A 47 -1.28 -3.95 12.00
N LYS A 48 -1.71 -3.88 13.24
CA LYS A 48 -1.11 -2.94 14.20
C LYS A 48 0.37 -3.23 14.40
N ASN A 49 1.23 -2.23 14.15
CA ASN A 49 2.69 -2.33 14.16
C ASN A 49 3.28 -3.31 13.12
N ALA A 50 2.54 -3.67 12.08
CA ALA A 50 3.06 -4.37 10.90
C ALA A 50 3.75 -3.35 9.97
N ALA A 51 4.93 -2.90 10.33
CA ALA A 51 5.59 -1.73 9.75
C ALA A 51 5.85 -1.83 8.23
N ALA A 52 6.14 -3.03 7.72
CA ALA A 52 6.41 -3.26 6.29
C ALA A 52 5.15 -3.54 5.46
N PHE A 53 3.98 -3.69 6.09
CA PHE A 53 2.76 -4.09 5.38
C PHE A 53 2.31 -3.03 4.37
N TYR A 54 2.27 -3.40 3.10
CA TYR A 54 1.71 -2.60 2.01
C TYR A 54 1.29 -3.53 0.87
N GLN A 55 0.12 -4.16 0.98
CA GLN A 55 -0.43 -5.07 -0.03
C GLN A 55 -1.83 -4.63 -0.45
N ASP A 56 -2.19 -4.99 -1.70
CA ASP A 56 -3.55 -4.76 -2.19
C ASP A 56 -4.55 -5.66 -1.46
N ILE A 57 -5.41 -5.03 -0.69
CA ILE A 57 -6.54 -5.64 0.01
C ILE A 57 -7.88 -4.98 -0.38
N SER A 58 -7.91 -4.26 -1.51
CA SER A 58 -9.12 -3.58 -1.99
C SER A 58 -10.26 -4.54 -2.34
N GLY A 59 -9.91 -5.79 -2.69
CA GLY A 59 -10.86 -6.86 -2.98
C GLY A 59 -11.54 -7.47 -1.76
N TRP A 60 -11.11 -7.11 -0.54
CA TRP A 60 -11.69 -7.69 0.66
C TRP A 60 -13.13 -7.24 0.89
N SER A 61 -14.00 -8.20 1.18
CA SER A 61 -15.39 -7.91 1.55
C SER A 61 -15.46 -7.29 2.95
N ASN A 62 -16.31 -6.30 3.10
CA ASN A 62 -16.63 -5.68 4.39
C ASN A 62 -18.07 -5.94 4.79
N ALA A 63 -18.77 -6.85 4.12
CA ALA A 63 -20.22 -7.04 4.28
C ALA A 63 -20.59 -7.48 5.70
N SER A 64 -19.78 -8.36 6.32
CA SER A 64 -19.99 -8.88 7.68
C SER A 64 -19.20 -8.10 8.75
N LEU A 65 -18.34 -7.16 8.34
CA LEU A 65 -17.38 -6.51 9.23
C LEU A 65 -18.07 -5.58 10.25
N THR A 66 -17.91 -5.88 11.53
CA THR A 66 -18.45 -5.08 12.65
C THR A 66 -17.37 -4.32 13.40
N THR A 67 -16.14 -4.84 13.42
CA THR A 67 -15.03 -4.29 14.21
C THR A 67 -13.75 -4.24 13.39
N SER A 68 -13.09 -3.07 13.36
CA SER A 68 -11.81 -2.86 12.69
C SER A 68 -10.99 -1.75 13.35
N ASN A 69 -11.15 -1.59 14.68
CA ASN A 69 -10.46 -0.56 15.44
C ASN A 69 -8.94 -0.75 15.37
N ASP A 70 -8.19 0.35 15.19
CA ASP A 70 -6.72 0.36 15.20
C ASP A 70 -6.07 -0.57 14.15
N MET A 71 -6.80 -1.00 13.13
CA MET A 71 -6.37 -2.02 12.18
C MET A 71 -4.99 -1.72 11.58
N PHE A 72 -4.66 -0.45 11.31
CA PHE A 72 -3.40 -0.02 10.70
C PHE A 72 -2.54 0.86 11.61
N THR A 73 -2.82 0.94 12.90
CA THR A 73 -2.00 1.72 13.84
C THR A 73 -0.55 1.24 13.81
N GLY A 74 0.40 2.11 13.45
CA GLY A 74 1.82 1.77 13.35
C GLY A 74 2.22 0.94 12.11
N ALA A 75 1.30 0.68 11.17
CA ALA A 75 1.60 0.11 9.86
C ALA A 75 2.20 1.22 8.95
N THR A 76 3.46 1.57 9.15
CA THR A 76 4.07 2.78 8.60
C THR A 76 4.10 2.77 7.07
N ALA A 77 4.47 1.64 6.42
CA ALA A 77 4.46 1.55 4.96
C ALA A 77 3.06 1.74 4.37
N TRP A 78 2.02 1.25 5.05
CA TRP A 78 0.62 1.49 4.67
C TRP A 78 0.26 2.97 4.81
N LEU A 79 0.50 3.56 5.98
CA LEU A 79 0.13 4.95 6.30
C LEU A 79 0.90 5.99 5.49
N ASP A 80 2.09 5.66 5.01
CA ASP A 80 2.86 6.51 4.10
C ASP A 80 2.21 6.60 2.71
N ARG A 81 1.50 5.55 2.28
CA ARG A 81 0.99 5.38 0.92
C ARG A 81 -0.51 5.57 0.77
N VAL A 82 -1.26 5.42 1.86
CA VAL A 82 -2.72 5.55 1.86
C VAL A 82 -3.17 6.58 2.89
N LYS A 83 -4.37 7.11 2.69
CA LYS A 83 -5.06 7.97 3.65
C LYS A 83 -6.53 7.60 3.73
N ARG A 84 -7.19 7.94 4.81
CA ARG A 84 -8.63 7.80 4.88
C ARG A 84 -9.33 8.79 3.95
N ARG A 85 -10.38 8.32 3.31
CA ARG A 85 -11.22 9.13 2.42
C ARG A 85 -11.90 10.29 3.18
N ASP A 86 -12.24 10.08 4.45
CA ASP A 86 -12.89 11.07 5.32
C ASP A 86 -11.91 11.98 6.07
N GLU A 87 -10.60 11.80 5.86
CA GLU A 87 -9.51 12.56 6.49
C GLU A 87 -9.56 12.58 8.04
N SER A 88 -10.30 11.65 8.65
CA SER A 88 -10.57 11.62 10.10
C SER A 88 -9.37 11.31 11.00
N GLY A 89 -8.25 10.85 10.43
CA GLY A 89 -7.10 10.38 11.21
C GLY A 89 -7.35 9.07 11.98
N ASN A 90 -8.53 8.48 11.87
CA ASN A 90 -8.82 7.17 12.46
C ASN A 90 -8.04 6.08 11.72
N LEU A 91 -7.24 5.29 12.44
CA LEU A 91 -6.38 4.24 11.89
C LEU A 91 -7.06 2.86 11.82
N GLY A 92 -8.36 2.81 11.95
CA GLY A 92 -9.21 1.64 11.73
C GLY A 92 -10.18 1.87 10.57
N GLY A 93 -11.12 0.97 10.44
CA GLY A 93 -12.20 1.04 9.44
C GLY A 93 -12.00 0.09 8.27
N PRO A 94 -13.08 -0.14 7.50
CA PRO A 94 -13.07 -1.06 6.38
C PRO A 94 -12.10 -0.61 5.28
N THR A 95 -11.66 -1.54 4.45
CA THR A 95 -10.72 -1.25 3.35
C THR A 95 -11.23 -0.18 2.38
N SER A 96 -12.55 -0.13 2.17
CA SER A 96 -13.22 0.89 1.35
C SER A 96 -13.09 2.33 1.87
N ALA A 97 -12.72 2.51 3.14
CA ALA A 97 -12.52 3.83 3.74
C ALA A 97 -11.14 4.45 3.40
N TRP A 98 -10.26 3.71 2.74
CA TRP A 98 -8.90 4.12 2.43
C TRP A 98 -8.73 4.45 0.94
N VAL A 99 -7.87 5.40 0.63
CA VAL A 99 -7.48 5.77 -0.73
C VAL A 99 -5.97 5.94 -0.80
N HIS A 100 -5.39 5.63 -1.95
CA HIS A 100 -3.97 5.87 -2.17
C HIS A 100 -3.66 7.36 -2.18
N LYS A 101 -2.52 7.71 -1.60
CA LYS A 101 -1.87 9.01 -1.85
C LYS A 101 -1.24 8.98 -3.24
N PRO A 102 -1.01 10.14 -3.87
CA PRO A 102 -0.25 10.20 -5.13
C PRO A 102 1.10 9.49 -5.01
N CYS A 103 1.55 8.88 -6.09
CA CYS A 103 2.82 8.17 -6.12
C CYS A 103 4.00 9.12 -5.83
N LEU A 104 5.04 8.60 -5.19
CA LEU A 104 6.28 9.31 -4.97
C LEU A 104 7.06 9.46 -6.28
N ALA A 105 8.11 10.30 -6.28
CA ALA A 105 9.05 10.34 -7.39
C ALA A 105 9.65 8.95 -7.63
N ASP A 106 9.88 8.62 -8.90
CA ASP A 106 10.41 7.33 -9.35
C ASP A 106 9.45 6.13 -9.16
N GLU A 107 8.17 6.42 -8.97
CA GLU A 107 7.09 5.43 -8.95
C GLU A 107 6.10 5.72 -10.08
N ARG A 108 5.45 4.67 -10.57
CA ARG A 108 4.35 4.73 -11.53
C ARG A 108 3.11 4.06 -10.98
N VAL A 109 1.96 4.39 -11.51
CA VAL A 109 0.73 3.63 -11.26
C VAL A 109 0.73 2.38 -12.12
N GLN A 110 0.49 1.24 -11.50
CA GLN A 110 0.23 -0.03 -12.16
C GLN A 110 -0.89 -0.77 -11.42
N ALA A 111 -1.97 -1.07 -12.13
CA ALA A 111 -3.18 -1.68 -11.56
C ALA A 111 -3.71 -0.94 -10.31
N GLY A 112 -3.66 0.40 -10.30
CA GLY A 112 -4.11 1.23 -9.19
C GLY A 112 -3.16 1.33 -7.99
N TRP A 113 -1.89 0.88 -8.13
CA TRP A 113 -0.87 0.90 -7.08
C TRP A 113 0.37 1.65 -7.52
N CYS A 114 1.02 2.30 -6.56
CA CYS A 114 2.34 2.88 -6.80
C CYS A 114 3.39 1.78 -6.77
N VAL A 115 4.06 1.56 -7.89
CA VAL A 115 5.16 0.60 -8.02
C VAL A 115 6.43 1.32 -8.44
N PRO A 116 7.61 0.89 -7.97
CA PRO A 116 8.86 1.50 -8.37
C PRO A 116 9.08 1.42 -9.89
N CYS A 117 9.60 2.49 -10.47
CA CYS A 117 10.18 2.44 -11.81
C CYS A 117 11.44 1.57 -11.82
N GLY A 118 11.71 0.86 -12.93
CA GLY A 118 12.96 0.11 -13.10
C GLY A 118 14.19 1.01 -13.03
N GLN A 119 15.37 0.43 -12.80
CA GLN A 119 16.61 1.14 -12.44
C GLN A 119 17.03 2.28 -13.38
N ASP A 120 16.56 2.29 -14.61
CA ASP A 120 16.92 3.29 -15.63
C ASP A 120 15.75 4.21 -16.03
N HIS A 121 14.68 4.20 -15.26
CA HIS A 121 13.47 4.95 -15.56
C HIS A 121 13.05 5.76 -14.34
N LEU A 122 12.64 7.00 -14.59
CA LEU A 122 12.14 7.91 -13.55
C LEU A 122 10.73 8.38 -13.92
N ASN A 123 9.96 8.71 -12.90
CA ASN A 123 8.69 9.38 -13.05
C ASN A 123 8.62 10.57 -12.09
N ALA A 124 7.84 11.58 -12.44
CA ALA A 124 7.58 12.68 -11.53
C ALA A 124 6.62 12.23 -10.42
N ALA A 125 6.77 12.80 -9.23
CA ALA A 125 5.81 12.55 -8.16
C ALA A 125 4.43 13.13 -8.53
N GLY A 126 3.37 12.48 -8.09
CA GLY A 126 2.01 12.99 -8.21
C GLY A 126 1.05 12.15 -9.03
N ASP A 127 1.50 11.04 -9.62
CA ASP A 127 0.57 10.08 -10.24
C ASP A 127 -0.45 9.58 -9.23
N ASP A 128 -1.73 9.62 -9.61
CA ASP A 128 -2.82 9.27 -8.72
C ASP A 128 -3.35 7.85 -9.02
N PRO A 129 -3.11 6.88 -8.15
CA PRO A 129 -3.64 5.53 -8.29
C PRO A 129 -5.18 5.48 -8.34
N ALA A 130 -5.85 6.44 -7.72
CA ALA A 130 -7.31 6.52 -7.72
C ALA A 130 -7.89 6.93 -9.08
N ALA A 131 -7.09 7.49 -9.97
CA ALA A 131 -7.51 7.83 -11.33
C ALA A 131 -7.75 6.61 -12.23
N GLY A 132 -7.33 5.41 -11.81
CA GLY A 132 -7.53 4.16 -12.53
C GLY A 132 -6.76 4.05 -13.84
N ILE A 133 -5.77 4.92 -14.08
CA ILE A 133 -4.95 4.94 -15.30
C ILE A 133 -3.54 4.51 -14.91
N ASP A 134 -3.06 3.45 -15.55
CA ASP A 134 -1.66 3.05 -15.41
C ASP A 134 -0.75 4.09 -16.07
N THR A 135 0.34 4.45 -15.41
CA THR A 135 1.33 5.40 -15.90
C THR A 135 2.63 4.70 -16.27
N GLU A 136 3.40 5.31 -17.16
CA GLU A 136 4.66 4.75 -17.62
C GLU A 136 5.87 5.50 -17.05
N CYS A 137 6.91 4.75 -16.71
CA CYS A 137 8.19 5.33 -16.33
C CYS A 137 8.93 5.85 -17.56
N ASN A 138 9.37 7.10 -17.53
CA ASN A 138 9.97 7.77 -18.69
C ASN A 138 11.51 7.65 -18.69
N LYS A 139 12.09 7.08 -19.75
CA LYS A 139 13.54 6.98 -19.93
C LYS A 139 14.27 8.34 -20.04
N THR A 140 13.59 9.35 -20.55
CA THR A 140 14.20 10.69 -20.78
C THR A 140 14.47 11.45 -19.49
N SER A 141 13.78 11.14 -18.39
CA SER A 141 14.00 11.80 -17.10
C SER A 141 15.29 11.33 -16.40
N CYS A 142 15.81 10.15 -16.77
CA CYS A 142 17.00 9.55 -16.14
C CYS A 142 18.26 10.41 -16.32
N CYS A 143 18.46 11.03 -17.50
CA CYS A 143 19.65 11.84 -17.77
C CYS A 143 19.62 13.19 -17.03
N GLN A 144 18.46 13.82 -16.89
CA GLN A 144 18.32 15.10 -16.19
C GLN A 144 18.47 14.97 -14.67
N ALA A 145 17.90 13.92 -14.06
CA ALA A 145 18.00 13.74 -12.62
C ALA A 145 19.42 13.33 -12.16
N LYS A 146 20.16 12.56 -12.98
CA LYS A 146 21.59 12.28 -12.70
C LYS A 146 22.44 13.55 -12.78
N MET A 147 22.15 14.46 -13.73
CA MET A 147 22.88 15.74 -13.83
C MET A 147 22.65 16.63 -12.60
N ILE A 148 21.44 16.67 -12.08
CA ILE A 148 21.12 17.48 -10.88
C ILE A 148 21.80 16.90 -9.63
N ARG A 149 21.85 15.57 -9.47
CA ARG A 149 22.51 14.92 -8.32
C ARG A 149 24.02 15.10 -8.30
N PHE A 150 24.65 15.29 -9.45
CA PHE A 150 26.11 15.47 -9.56
C PHE A 150 26.53 16.92 -9.82
N GLY A 151 25.63 17.91 -9.72
CA GLY A 151 25.98 19.34 -9.81
C GLY A 151 26.41 19.79 -11.21
N PHE A 152 26.15 19.02 -12.26
CA PHE A 152 26.41 19.45 -13.64
C PHE A 152 25.23 20.32 -14.16
N ILE A 153 25.41 21.62 -14.09
CA ILE A 153 24.51 22.57 -14.74
C ILE A 153 25.00 22.76 -16.20
N PRO A 154 24.23 22.39 -17.24
CA PRO A 154 24.63 22.66 -18.58
C PRO A 154 24.62 24.17 -18.79
N LYS A 155 25.76 24.73 -19.25
CA LYS A 155 25.80 26.12 -19.74
C LYS A 155 24.87 26.21 -20.95
N ARG A 156 23.94 27.17 -20.91
CA ARG A 156 23.17 27.55 -22.08
C ARG A 156 24.14 28.29 -23.02
N GLU A 157 24.31 27.79 -24.22
CA GLU A 157 24.78 28.56 -25.38
C GLU A 157 23.60 29.36 -25.96
#